data_74f18c1de324cfbf074db2317ce35fd2
#
_entry.id   74f18c1de324cfbf074db2317ce35fd2
#
_cell.length_a   1.000
_cell.length_b   1.000
_cell.length_c   1.000
_cell.angle_alpha   90.00
_cell.angle_beta   90.00
_cell.angle_gamma   90.00
#
_symmetry.space_group_name_H-M   'P 1'
#
loop_
_entity.id
_entity.type
_entity.pdbx_description
1 polymer ?
#
loop_
_entity_poly.entity_id
_entity_poly.type
_entity_poly.pdbx_seq_one_letter_code
_entity_poly.pdbx_strand_id
1 'polypeptide(L)'
;MSGPPQEPSDKDYDPRTDRAWRHVAEDAPGVSHREPIGLRERLSLNRMGTFDWDLDRGFMDLDAGAMEVFDLRPEEYDGAPMSLVTRVPPEEGLRLDEALSQALQDGHSSYGSYFRLQCRDGTQRWTHSQGRILHDADGKPYRIIGIVREATSELADSALLRSLQQERQRQTLMVQQTTAALARALSVRDVTRVLTGAGGARRFGADGLVLGLVENEEFEVIATAGLEGEVPDDMMTSRLDDTLPLADAARSRRSIFLSSRGELIARYPRLRPYTEVLPAGSAAFLPLVAQDTVIGALGLFNAEPAVQSPEARNLALALAGVVAQSVQRATLFDQEREFATGLQATMLPRRLPPLTGGAVTVRYHPASVGRDIGGDWYDVIALPQGR
;
A
#
# COMPACT_ATOMS: atom_id res chain seq x y z
N MET A 1 -28.17 10.80 19.58
CA MET A 1 -27.85 9.37 19.54
C MET A 1 -28.65 8.78 18.39
N SER A 2 -28.06 8.76 17.22
CA SER A 2 -28.67 8.18 16.01
C SER A 2 -27.94 6.86 15.75
N GLY A 3 -28.69 5.75 15.80
CA GLY A 3 -28.16 4.41 15.55
C GLY A 3 -27.68 4.24 14.10
N PRO A 4 -26.87 3.22 13.81
CA PRO A 4 -26.39 2.96 12.45
C PRO A 4 -27.57 2.59 11.54
N PRO A 5 -27.46 2.88 10.21
CA PRO A 5 -28.48 2.50 9.24
C PRO A 5 -28.58 0.97 9.20
N GLN A 6 -29.81 0.45 9.31
CA GLN A 6 -30.11 -0.97 9.13
C GLN A 6 -29.84 -1.37 7.69
N GLU A 7 -29.05 -2.42 7.50
CA GLU A 7 -28.91 -3.11 6.22
C GLU A 7 -30.30 -3.62 5.77
N PRO A 8 -30.67 -3.46 4.48
CA PRO A 8 -31.92 -4.00 3.96
C PRO A 8 -31.91 -5.53 4.08
N SER A 9 -32.96 -6.09 4.66
CA SER A 9 -33.08 -7.53 4.81
C SER A 9 -33.28 -8.17 3.43
N ASP A 10 -32.65 -9.33 3.21
CA ASP A 10 -32.71 -10.17 1.99
C ASP A 10 -34.13 -10.57 1.55
N LYS A 11 -35.17 -10.17 2.29
CA LYS A 11 -36.58 -10.47 2.03
C LYS A 11 -37.29 -9.47 1.10
N ASP A 12 -36.68 -8.32 0.84
CA ASP A 12 -37.31 -7.24 0.05
C ASP A 12 -36.74 -7.10 -1.36
N TYR A 13 -35.84 -8.01 -1.81
CA TYR A 13 -35.34 -8.00 -3.17
C TYR A 13 -36.37 -8.59 -4.14
N ASP A 14 -37.08 -7.73 -4.86
CA ASP A 14 -37.90 -8.13 -6.02
C ASP A 14 -37.12 -7.83 -7.30
N PRO A 15 -36.59 -8.87 -7.99
CA PRO A 15 -35.81 -8.71 -9.21
C PRO A 15 -36.60 -8.06 -10.36
N ARG A 16 -37.95 -7.98 -10.26
CA ARG A 16 -38.81 -7.33 -11.24
C ARG A 16 -38.81 -5.81 -11.12
N THR A 17 -38.32 -5.26 -10.02
CA THR A 17 -38.23 -3.81 -9.77
C THR A 17 -36.86 -3.24 -10.13
N ASP A 18 -35.86 -4.07 -10.38
CA ASP A 18 -34.51 -3.63 -10.75
C ASP A 18 -34.49 -3.09 -12.19
N ARG A 19 -33.97 -1.87 -12.36
CA ARG A 19 -33.86 -1.18 -13.65
C ARG A 19 -33.14 -1.99 -14.73
N ALA A 20 -32.14 -2.78 -14.34
CA ALA A 20 -31.37 -3.60 -15.25
C ALA A 20 -32.22 -4.67 -15.96
N TRP A 21 -33.25 -5.21 -15.30
CA TRP A 21 -34.12 -6.23 -15.86
C TRP A 21 -35.34 -5.67 -16.60
N ARG A 22 -35.74 -4.41 -16.37
CA ARG A 22 -36.84 -3.75 -17.11
C ARG A 22 -36.48 -3.54 -18.56
N HIS A 23 -35.27 -3.16 -18.91
CA HIS A 23 -34.85 -2.98 -20.30
C HIS A 23 -34.86 -4.27 -21.12
N VAL A 24 -34.78 -5.44 -20.47
CA VAL A 24 -34.86 -6.75 -21.16
C VAL A 24 -36.35 -7.12 -21.46
N ALA A 25 -37.30 -6.60 -20.70
CA ALA A 25 -38.72 -6.99 -20.80
C ALA A 25 -39.61 -6.00 -21.58
N GLU A 26 -39.26 -4.71 -21.66
CA GLU A 26 -40.14 -3.67 -22.20
C GLU A 26 -39.89 -3.28 -23.66
N ASP A 27 -38.73 -3.63 -24.26
CA ASP A 27 -38.37 -3.18 -25.62
C ASP A 27 -38.47 -4.28 -26.70
N ALA A 28 -39.46 -5.17 -26.65
CA ALA A 28 -39.63 -6.18 -27.68
C ALA A 28 -41.01 -6.13 -28.35
N PRO A 29 -41.33 -5.14 -29.21
CA PRO A 29 -42.37 -5.33 -30.20
C PRO A 29 -41.79 -6.17 -31.34
N GLY A 30 -42.14 -7.46 -31.38
CA GLY A 30 -41.78 -8.36 -32.49
C GLY A 30 -40.60 -9.32 -32.17
N VAL A 31 -40.55 -9.88 -31.00
CA VAL A 31 -39.68 -11.03 -30.73
C VAL A 31 -40.25 -12.22 -31.53
N SER A 32 -39.74 -12.39 -32.76
CA SER A 32 -39.79 -13.71 -33.38
C SER A 32 -39.21 -14.69 -32.34
N HIS A 33 -39.96 -15.71 -31.96
CA HIS A 33 -39.49 -16.79 -31.12
C HIS A 33 -38.27 -17.43 -31.81
N ARG A 34 -37.08 -16.91 -31.48
CA ARG A 34 -35.84 -17.62 -31.85
C ARG A 34 -35.87 -18.92 -31.11
N GLU A 35 -35.67 -19.99 -31.84
CA GLU A 35 -35.58 -21.31 -31.23
C GLU A 35 -34.57 -21.25 -30.05
N PRO A 36 -34.89 -21.86 -28.92
CA PRO A 36 -33.99 -21.84 -27.76
C PRO A 36 -32.68 -22.54 -28.16
N ILE A 37 -31.58 -21.83 -27.96
CA ILE A 37 -30.23 -22.32 -28.20
C ILE A 37 -30.05 -23.66 -27.45
N GLY A 38 -29.62 -24.70 -28.16
CA GLY A 38 -29.40 -26.04 -27.60
C GLY A 38 -28.37 -26.04 -26.47
N LEU A 39 -28.43 -27.03 -25.56
CA LEU A 39 -27.51 -27.08 -24.41
C LEU A 39 -26.03 -27.07 -24.85
N ARG A 40 -25.69 -27.85 -25.86
CA ARG A 40 -24.32 -27.91 -26.43
C ARG A 40 -23.85 -26.55 -26.93
N GLU A 41 -24.68 -25.85 -27.65
CA GLU A 41 -24.36 -24.53 -28.17
C GLU A 41 -24.20 -23.48 -27.05
N ARG A 42 -25.02 -23.56 -25.98
CA ARG A 42 -24.85 -22.72 -24.80
C ARG A 42 -23.53 -22.98 -24.10
N LEU A 43 -23.10 -24.25 -23.99
CA LEU A 43 -21.82 -24.61 -23.38
C LEU A 43 -20.66 -24.10 -24.25
N SER A 44 -20.71 -24.32 -25.58
CA SER A 44 -19.67 -23.84 -26.48
C SER A 44 -19.55 -22.33 -26.51
N LEU A 45 -20.65 -21.55 -26.50
CA LEU A 45 -20.65 -20.09 -26.41
C LEU A 45 -19.98 -19.59 -25.14
N ASN A 46 -19.99 -20.38 -24.06
CA ASN A 46 -19.30 -20.08 -22.81
C ASN A 46 -17.92 -20.74 -22.71
N ARG A 47 -17.38 -21.24 -23.82
CA ARG A 47 -16.10 -21.98 -23.86
C ARG A 47 -16.04 -23.11 -22.84
N MET A 48 -17.14 -23.86 -22.76
CA MET A 48 -17.31 -25.01 -21.88
C MET A 48 -17.63 -26.26 -22.69
N GLY A 49 -17.14 -27.37 -22.20
CA GLY A 49 -17.51 -28.69 -22.74
C GLY A 49 -17.77 -29.68 -21.64
N THR A 50 -18.29 -30.83 -21.98
CA THR A 50 -18.57 -31.94 -21.06
C THR A 50 -17.67 -33.11 -21.33
N PHE A 51 -17.37 -33.85 -20.27
CA PHE A 51 -16.68 -35.14 -20.36
C PHE A 51 -17.40 -36.20 -19.55
N ASP A 52 -17.27 -37.43 -19.98
CA ASP A 52 -17.81 -38.62 -19.34
C ASP A 52 -16.74 -39.71 -19.33
N TRP A 53 -16.17 -39.98 -18.14
CA TRP A 53 -15.06 -40.89 -17.96
C TRP A 53 -15.52 -42.17 -17.29
N ASP A 54 -15.52 -43.25 -18.03
CA ASP A 54 -15.74 -44.64 -17.58
C ASP A 54 -14.42 -45.15 -16.97
N LEU A 55 -14.37 -45.28 -15.64
CA LEU A 55 -13.15 -45.68 -14.93
C LEU A 55 -12.84 -47.18 -15.11
N ASP A 56 -13.86 -48.03 -15.32
CA ASP A 56 -13.67 -49.46 -15.49
C ASP A 56 -13.12 -49.77 -16.89
N ARG A 57 -13.51 -48.99 -17.91
CA ARG A 57 -13.02 -49.14 -19.29
C ARG A 57 -11.79 -48.31 -19.59
N GLY A 58 -11.46 -47.34 -18.71
CA GLY A 58 -10.38 -46.38 -18.99
C GLY A 58 -10.67 -45.48 -20.18
N PHE A 59 -11.93 -45.27 -20.53
CA PHE A 59 -12.37 -44.51 -21.69
C PHE A 59 -13.08 -43.21 -21.25
N MET A 60 -12.69 -42.10 -21.86
CA MET A 60 -13.29 -40.78 -21.58
C MET A 60 -13.92 -40.25 -22.88
N ASP A 61 -15.21 -40.01 -22.86
CA ASP A 61 -15.93 -39.36 -23.95
C ASP A 61 -15.89 -37.83 -23.75
N LEU A 62 -15.59 -37.11 -24.82
CA LEU A 62 -15.52 -35.64 -24.84
C LEU A 62 -16.53 -35.12 -25.86
N ASP A 63 -17.33 -34.13 -25.48
CA ASP A 63 -18.11 -33.41 -26.47
C ASP A 63 -17.25 -32.41 -27.27
N ALA A 64 -17.83 -31.83 -28.33
CA ALA A 64 -17.13 -30.89 -29.19
C ALA A 64 -16.59 -29.66 -28.44
N GLY A 65 -17.30 -29.18 -27.41
CA GLY A 65 -16.85 -28.08 -26.56
C GLY A 65 -15.64 -28.45 -25.72
N ALA A 66 -15.61 -29.66 -25.15
CA ALA A 66 -14.46 -30.16 -24.42
C ALA A 66 -13.24 -30.33 -25.32
N MET A 67 -13.42 -30.88 -26.55
CA MET A 67 -12.34 -30.97 -27.52
C MET A 67 -11.77 -29.59 -27.89
N GLU A 68 -12.63 -28.57 -28.04
CA GLU A 68 -12.20 -27.17 -28.28
C GLU A 68 -11.41 -26.62 -27.12
N VAL A 69 -11.86 -26.84 -25.88
CA VAL A 69 -11.14 -26.40 -24.67
C VAL A 69 -9.77 -27.04 -24.57
N PHE A 70 -9.67 -28.34 -24.87
CA PHE A 70 -8.40 -29.08 -24.89
C PHE A 70 -7.56 -28.85 -26.16
N ASP A 71 -8.02 -28.02 -27.09
CA ASP A 71 -7.39 -27.79 -28.40
C ASP A 71 -7.11 -29.08 -29.20
N LEU A 72 -8.06 -30.04 -29.12
CA LEU A 72 -7.99 -31.33 -29.78
C LEU A 72 -8.80 -31.36 -31.07
N ARG A 73 -8.30 -32.06 -32.08
CA ARG A 73 -9.09 -32.46 -33.24
C ARG A 73 -9.73 -33.81 -32.96
N PRO A 74 -10.95 -34.07 -33.47
CA PRO A 74 -11.61 -35.37 -33.32
C PRO A 74 -10.75 -36.55 -33.74
N GLU A 75 -9.93 -36.38 -34.77
CA GLU A 75 -9.05 -37.43 -35.33
C GLU A 75 -7.82 -37.70 -34.43
N GLU A 76 -7.49 -36.80 -33.51
CA GLU A 76 -6.32 -36.91 -32.61
C GLU A 76 -6.68 -37.55 -31.27
N TYR A 77 -7.98 -37.70 -30.98
CA TYR A 77 -8.44 -38.23 -29.71
C TYR A 77 -8.91 -39.67 -29.82
N ASP A 78 -8.28 -40.54 -29.07
CA ASP A 78 -8.52 -41.99 -29.03
C ASP A 78 -9.45 -42.45 -27.90
N GLY A 79 -9.95 -41.52 -27.10
CA GLY A 79 -10.76 -41.81 -25.91
C GLY A 79 -9.93 -42.13 -24.66
N ALA A 80 -8.61 -42.14 -24.74
CA ALA A 80 -7.76 -42.38 -23.59
C ALA A 80 -7.48 -41.06 -22.82
N PRO A 81 -7.69 -41.00 -21.51
CA PRO A 81 -7.35 -39.82 -20.71
C PRO A 81 -5.88 -39.42 -20.82
N MET A 82 -4.99 -40.38 -21.08
CA MET A 82 -3.57 -40.13 -21.21
C MET A 82 -3.25 -39.24 -22.42
N SER A 83 -4.08 -39.25 -23.47
CA SER A 83 -3.92 -38.37 -24.64
C SER A 83 -4.09 -36.89 -24.28
N LEU A 84 -4.83 -36.57 -23.22
CA LEU A 84 -4.98 -35.21 -22.69
C LEU A 84 -3.75 -34.78 -21.89
N VAL A 85 -3.15 -35.69 -21.15
CA VAL A 85 -2.00 -35.43 -20.28
C VAL A 85 -0.78 -34.98 -21.08
N THR A 86 -0.64 -35.40 -22.33
CA THR A 86 0.47 -35.00 -23.21
C THR A 86 0.51 -33.49 -23.50
N ARG A 87 -0.61 -32.78 -23.30
CA ARG A 87 -0.73 -31.33 -23.48
C ARG A 87 -0.63 -30.54 -22.17
N VAL A 88 -0.56 -31.25 -21.07
CA VAL A 88 -0.39 -30.63 -19.74
C VAL A 88 1.11 -30.65 -19.40
N PRO A 89 1.68 -29.54 -18.85
CA PRO A 89 3.06 -29.56 -18.37
C PRO A 89 3.28 -30.71 -17.38
N PRO A 90 4.41 -31.46 -17.47
CA PRO A 90 4.62 -32.69 -16.69
C PRO A 90 4.44 -32.51 -15.18
N GLU A 91 4.89 -31.39 -14.64
CA GLU A 91 4.74 -31.04 -13.21
C GLU A 91 3.28 -30.85 -12.78
N GLU A 92 2.43 -30.35 -13.68
CA GLU A 92 1.00 -30.18 -13.40
C GLU A 92 0.25 -31.49 -13.62
N GLY A 93 0.68 -32.30 -14.58
CA GLY A 93 0.14 -33.65 -14.83
C GLY A 93 0.26 -34.54 -13.59
N LEU A 94 1.41 -34.54 -12.93
CA LEU A 94 1.62 -35.28 -11.67
C LEU A 94 0.68 -34.81 -10.57
N ARG A 95 0.55 -33.49 -10.41
CA ARG A 95 -0.36 -32.90 -9.40
C ARG A 95 -1.83 -33.22 -9.64
N LEU A 96 -2.25 -33.28 -10.92
CA LEU A 96 -3.60 -33.63 -11.30
C LEU A 96 -3.89 -35.11 -10.98
N ASP A 97 -2.94 -35.98 -11.30
CA ASP A 97 -3.03 -37.41 -11.02
C ASP A 97 -3.09 -37.71 -9.53
N GLU A 98 -2.24 -37.07 -8.73
CA GLU A 98 -2.26 -37.15 -7.27
C GLU A 98 -3.59 -36.68 -6.68
N ALA A 99 -4.10 -35.52 -7.13
CA ALA A 99 -5.34 -34.95 -6.62
C ALA A 99 -6.56 -35.82 -6.97
N LEU A 100 -6.59 -36.36 -8.18
CA LEU A 100 -7.64 -37.29 -8.62
C LEU A 100 -7.56 -38.60 -7.85
N SER A 101 -6.37 -39.20 -7.77
CA SER A 101 -6.16 -40.47 -7.05
C SER A 101 -6.56 -40.34 -5.59
N GLN A 102 -6.23 -39.24 -4.93
CA GLN A 102 -6.64 -38.98 -3.55
C GLN A 102 -8.17 -38.83 -3.44
N ALA A 103 -8.81 -38.10 -4.37
CA ALA A 103 -10.26 -37.94 -4.36
C ALA A 103 -11.01 -39.29 -4.51
N LEU A 104 -10.47 -40.17 -5.36
CA LEU A 104 -11.00 -41.52 -5.56
C LEU A 104 -10.81 -42.43 -4.32
N GLN A 105 -9.62 -42.39 -3.70
CA GLN A 105 -9.29 -43.15 -2.48
C GLN A 105 -10.11 -42.72 -1.27
N ASP A 106 -10.29 -41.40 -1.11
CA ASP A 106 -11.03 -40.81 0.02
C ASP A 106 -12.56 -40.89 -0.14
N GLY A 107 -13.04 -41.46 -1.26
CA GLY A 107 -14.48 -41.62 -1.54
C GLY A 107 -15.19 -40.29 -1.77
N HIS A 108 -14.50 -39.28 -2.27
CA HIS A 108 -15.12 -37.98 -2.55
C HIS A 108 -16.17 -38.10 -3.64
N SER A 109 -17.26 -37.35 -3.55
CA SER A 109 -18.32 -37.30 -4.55
C SER A 109 -18.06 -36.32 -5.68
N SER A 110 -16.98 -35.54 -5.60
CA SER A 110 -16.62 -34.54 -6.61
C SER A 110 -15.11 -34.34 -6.68
N TYR A 111 -14.66 -33.90 -7.84
CA TYR A 111 -13.29 -33.55 -8.16
C TYR A 111 -13.26 -32.24 -8.94
N GLY A 112 -12.24 -31.44 -8.72
CA GLY A 112 -12.02 -30.21 -9.49
C GLY A 112 -10.59 -29.72 -9.43
N SER A 113 -10.06 -29.25 -10.54
CA SER A 113 -8.69 -28.73 -10.60
C SER A 113 -8.50 -27.71 -11.71
N TYR A 114 -7.58 -26.76 -11.45
CA TYR A 114 -7.05 -25.83 -12.44
C TYR A 114 -5.68 -26.31 -12.91
N PHE A 115 -5.45 -26.26 -14.22
CA PHE A 115 -4.18 -26.64 -14.84
C PHE A 115 -3.96 -25.84 -16.12
N ARG A 116 -2.69 -25.75 -16.53
CA ARG A 116 -2.30 -25.14 -17.81
C ARG A 116 -2.34 -26.19 -18.91
N LEU A 117 -2.81 -25.76 -20.04
CA LEU A 117 -2.78 -26.55 -21.29
C LEU A 117 -1.84 -25.89 -22.28
N GLN A 118 -0.97 -26.67 -22.89
CA GLN A 118 -0.13 -26.24 -24.00
C GLN A 118 -0.90 -26.37 -25.30
N CYS A 119 -1.32 -25.23 -25.88
CA CYS A 119 -2.02 -25.21 -27.17
C CYS A 119 -1.07 -25.47 -28.35
N ARG A 120 -1.62 -25.83 -29.47
CA ARG A 120 -0.85 -26.14 -30.72
C ARG A 120 -0.13 -24.91 -31.29
N ASP A 121 -0.65 -23.73 -31.05
CA ASP A 121 -0.04 -22.48 -31.45
C ASP A 121 1.12 -22.03 -30.53
N GLY A 122 1.46 -22.84 -29.52
CA GLY A 122 2.49 -22.56 -28.53
C GLY A 122 2.03 -21.71 -27.37
N THR A 123 0.79 -21.23 -27.34
CA THR A 123 0.24 -20.49 -26.20
C THR A 123 -0.13 -21.41 -25.05
N GLN A 124 -0.19 -20.84 -23.83
CA GLN A 124 -0.70 -21.54 -22.66
C GLN A 124 -2.09 -21.02 -22.30
N ARG A 125 -2.98 -21.97 -22.01
CA ARG A 125 -4.37 -21.70 -21.62
C ARG A 125 -4.62 -22.30 -20.25
N TRP A 126 -5.15 -21.51 -19.34
CA TRP A 126 -5.67 -22.05 -18.08
C TRP A 126 -7.00 -22.74 -18.32
N THR A 127 -7.11 -23.93 -17.81
CA THR A 127 -8.28 -24.80 -17.92
C THR A 127 -8.75 -25.18 -16.54
N HIS A 128 -10.06 -25.20 -16.31
CA HIS A 128 -10.70 -25.70 -15.10
C HIS A 128 -11.53 -26.93 -15.46
N SER A 129 -11.23 -28.06 -14.85
CA SER A 129 -12.02 -29.28 -14.93
C SER A 129 -12.71 -29.52 -13.60
N GLN A 130 -13.99 -29.83 -13.64
CA GLN A 130 -14.80 -30.18 -12.48
C GLN A 130 -15.75 -31.34 -12.82
N GLY A 131 -15.76 -32.39 -11.99
CA GLY A 131 -16.59 -33.54 -12.21
C GLY A 131 -17.20 -34.11 -10.94
N ARG A 132 -18.29 -34.87 -11.12
CA ARG A 132 -18.89 -35.74 -10.10
C ARG A 132 -18.40 -37.14 -10.25
N ILE A 133 -17.98 -37.75 -9.15
CA ILE A 133 -17.57 -39.14 -9.07
C ILE A 133 -18.80 -39.97 -8.67
N LEU A 134 -19.18 -40.92 -9.53
CA LEU A 134 -20.28 -41.84 -9.29
C LEU A 134 -19.74 -43.14 -8.71
N HIS A 135 -20.42 -43.62 -7.66
CA HIS A 135 -20.05 -44.84 -6.95
C HIS A 135 -21.14 -45.87 -7.14
N ASP A 136 -20.77 -47.13 -7.19
CA ASP A 136 -21.70 -48.27 -7.18
C ASP A 136 -22.29 -48.54 -5.78
N ALA A 137 -23.07 -49.61 -5.68
CA ALA A 137 -23.71 -49.99 -4.40
C ALA A 137 -22.70 -50.39 -3.31
N ASP A 138 -21.50 -50.80 -3.69
CA ASP A 138 -20.39 -51.17 -2.81
C ASP A 138 -19.46 -50.03 -2.47
N GLY A 139 -19.75 -48.81 -2.98
CA GLY A 139 -18.98 -47.61 -2.78
C GLY A 139 -17.73 -47.48 -3.67
N LYS A 140 -17.59 -48.35 -4.67
CA LYS A 140 -16.48 -48.29 -5.65
C LYS A 140 -16.77 -47.20 -6.69
N PRO A 141 -15.82 -46.27 -6.95
CA PRO A 141 -15.98 -45.29 -8.02
C PRO A 141 -15.91 -45.98 -9.38
N TYR A 142 -16.90 -45.75 -10.26
CA TYR A 142 -16.97 -46.37 -11.60
C TYR A 142 -17.05 -45.35 -12.74
N ARG A 143 -17.42 -44.07 -12.44
CA ARG A 143 -17.60 -43.06 -13.49
C ARG A 143 -17.40 -41.68 -12.98
N ILE A 144 -16.83 -40.80 -13.82
CA ILE A 144 -16.74 -39.37 -13.54
C ILE A 144 -17.42 -38.58 -14.65
N ILE A 145 -18.43 -37.79 -14.34
CA ILE A 145 -19.11 -36.91 -15.28
C ILE A 145 -18.82 -35.48 -14.91
N GLY A 146 -18.39 -34.67 -15.88
CA GLY A 146 -18.01 -33.32 -15.57
C GLY A 146 -18.04 -32.34 -16.72
N ILE A 147 -17.60 -31.12 -16.36
CA ILE A 147 -17.40 -30.04 -17.32
C ILE A 147 -15.93 -29.63 -17.31
N VAL A 148 -15.49 -29.14 -18.43
CA VAL A 148 -14.21 -28.48 -18.61
C VAL A 148 -14.44 -27.12 -19.25
N ARG A 149 -13.71 -26.10 -18.82
CA ARG A 149 -13.83 -24.74 -19.35
C ARG A 149 -12.49 -24.02 -19.38
N GLU A 150 -12.40 -23.05 -20.26
CA GLU A 150 -11.30 -22.10 -20.22
C GLU A 150 -11.44 -21.20 -18.99
N ALA A 151 -10.31 -20.98 -18.28
CA ALA A 151 -10.25 -20.21 -17.04
C ALA A 151 -9.17 -19.11 -17.06
N THR A 152 -8.61 -18.81 -18.23
CA THR A 152 -7.47 -17.87 -18.35
C THR A 152 -7.86 -16.46 -17.88
N SER A 153 -9.00 -15.93 -18.33
CA SER A 153 -9.48 -14.61 -17.92
C SER A 153 -9.84 -14.55 -16.44
N GLU A 154 -10.54 -15.57 -15.93
CA GLU A 154 -10.96 -15.63 -14.51
C GLU A 154 -9.76 -15.63 -13.57
N LEU A 155 -8.71 -16.39 -13.88
CA LEU A 155 -7.51 -16.43 -13.06
C LEU A 155 -6.68 -15.15 -13.17
N ALA A 156 -6.63 -14.54 -14.37
CA ALA A 156 -5.98 -13.23 -14.55
C ALA A 156 -6.69 -12.13 -13.74
N ASP A 157 -8.02 -12.08 -13.82
CA ASP A 157 -8.82 -11.11 -13.04
C ASP A 157 -8.66 -11.33 -11.53
N SER A 158 -8.67 -12.59 -11.09
CA SER A 158 -8.45 -12.94 -9.69
C SER A 158 -7.04 -12.59 -9.20
N ALA A 159 -6.02 -12.72 -10.05
CA ALA A 159 -4.65 -12.33 -9.73
C ALA A 159 -4.52 -10.81 -9.63
N LEU A 160 -5.15 -10.08 -10.58
CA LEU A 160 -5.19 -8.63 -10.57
C LEU A 160 -5.88 -8.10 -9.30
N LEU A 161 -7.05 -8.63 -8.96
CA LEU A 161 -7.77 -8.23 -7.75
C LEU A 161 -6.94 -8.48 -6.48
N ARG A 162 -6.28 -9.63 -6.39
CA ARG A 162 -5.38 -9.93 -5.26
C ARG A 162 -4.21 -8.97 -5.19
N SER A 163 -3.58 -8.62 -6.31
CA SER A 163 -2.47 -7.67 -6.33
C SER A 163 -2.91 -6.28 -5.89
N LEU A 164 -4.08 -5.80 -6.34
CA LEU A 164 -4.66 -4.53 -5.91
C LEU A 164 -5.00 -4.51 -4.41
N GLN A 165 -5.55 -5.62 -3.88
CA GLN A 165 -5.83 -5.75 -2.45
C GLN A 165 -4.55 -5.73 -1.62
N GLN A 166 -3.51 -6.46 -2.05
CA GLN A 166 -2.21 -6.47 -1.38
C GLN A 166 -1.56 -5.09 -1.36
N GLU A 167 -1.63 -4.36 -2.47
CA GLU A 167 -1.08 -3.02 -2.55
C GLU A 167 -1.82 -2.05 -1.60
N ARG A 168 -3.17 -2.08 -1.59
CA ARG A 168 -3.95 -1.29 -0.62
C ARG A 168 -3.61 -1.63 0.83
N GLN A 169 -3.43 -2.89 1.13
CA GLN A 169 -3.08 -3.33 2.48
C GLN A 169 -1.68 -2.85 2.89
N ARG A 170 -0.70 -2.90 1.98
CA ARG A 170 0.64 -2.34 2.20
C ARG A 170 0.60 -0.85 2.48
N GLN A 171 -0.15 -0.09 1.67
CA GLN A 171 -0.31 1.36 1.87
C GLN A 171 -0.94 1.67 3.22
N THR A 172 -1.99 0.96 3.61
CA THR A 172 -2.65 1.14 4.91
C THR A 172 -1.69 0.87 6.07
N LEU A 173 -0.95 -0.23 6.03
CA LEU A 173 0.04 -0.57 7.06
C LEU A 173 1.16 0.47 7.14
N MET A 174 1.64 0.96 6.01
CA MET A 174 2.68 1.99 5.95
C MET A 174 2.22 3.29 6.60
N VAL A 175 1.00 3.75 6.30
CA VAL A 175 0.40 4.93 6.94
C VAL A 175 0.28 4.73 8.45
N GLN A 176 -0.26 3.59 8.89
CA GLN A 176 -0.41 3.29 10.32
C GLN A 176 0.93 3.27 11.04
N GLN A 177 1.95 2.61 10.49
CA GLN A 177 3.29 2.55 11.08
C GLN A 177 3.95 3.93 11.16
N THR A 178 3.83 4.73 10.09
CA THR A 178 4.38 6.10 10.06
C THR A 178 3.68 6.99 11.07
N THR A 179 2.36 6.95 11.12
CA THR A 179 1.56 7.70 12.09
C THR A 179 1.90 7.29 13.52
N ALA A 180 2.02 6.00 13.80
CA ALA A 180 2.39 5.51 15.13
C ALA A 180 3.82 5.90 15.53
N ALA A 181 4.77 5.90 14.59
CA ALA A 181 6.14 6.33 14.85
C ALA A 181 6.21 7.83 15.16
N LEU A 182 5.53 8.65 14.35
CA LEU A 182 5.44 10.10 14.54
C LEU A 182 4.66 10.46 15.81
N ALA A 183 3.65 9.70 16.20
CA ALA A 183 2.90 9.91 17.43
C ALA A 183 3.75 9.72 18.70
N ARG A 184 4.77 8.86 18.65
CA ARG A 184 5.72 8.62 19.76
C ARG A 184 6.84 9.63 19.83
N ALA A 185 7.10 10.39 18.78
CA ALA A 185 8.13 11.41 18.74
C ALA A 185 7.76 12.57 19.70
N LEU A 186 8.62 12.85 20.66
CA LEU A 186 8.42 13.89 21.67
C LEU A 186 9.11 15.20 21.28
N SER A 187 10.25 15.14 20.60
CA SER A 187 11.06 16.29 20.18
C SER A 187 11.11 16.41 18.66
N VAL A 188 11.46 17.59 18.15
CA VAL A 188 11.71 17.80 16.71
C VAL A 188 12.81 16.85 16.21
N ARG A 189 13.83 16.59 17.03
CA ARG A 189 14.87 15.61 16.73
C ARG A 189 14.34 14.17 16.57
N ASP A 190 13.33 13.78 17.33
CA ASP A 190 12.71 12.47 17.17
C ASP A 190 11.88 12.39 15.89
N VAL A 191 11.15 13.45 15.54
CA VAL A 191 10.43 13.55 14.26
C VAL A 191 11.40 13.42 13.09
N THR A 192 12.50 14.21 13.10
CA THR A 192 13.51 14.13 12.03
C THR A 192 14.12 12.75 11.93
N ARG A 193 14.41 12.07 13.06
CA ARG A 193 14.92 10.70 13.07
C ARG A 193 13.95 9.70 12.45
N VAL A 194 12.64 9.86 12.64
CA VAL A 194 11.62 9.01 11.98
C VAL A 194 11.62 9.24 10.47
N LEU A 195 11.77 10.49 10.03
CA LEU A 195 11.73 10.86 8.62
C LEU A 195 13.04 10.50 7.87
N THR A 196 14.19 10.61 8.52
CA THR A 196 15.51 10.34 7.94
C THR A 196 15.99 8.90 8.16
N GLY A 197 15.34 8.14 9.03
CA GLY A 197 15.66 6.74 9.31
C GLY A 197 15.49 5.84 8.09
N ALA A 198 15.95 4.59 8.21
CA ALA A 198 15.91 3.60 7.14
C ALA A 198 14.51 3.53 6.47
N GLY A 199 14.46 3.84 5.18
CA GLY A 199 13.21 3.89 4.42
C GLY A 199 12.30 5.07 4.74
N GLY A 200 12.79 6.15 5.37
CA GLY A 200 12.01 7.34 5.71
C GLY A 200 11.28 7.92 4.51
N ALA A 201 11.99 8.30 3.45
CA ALA A 201 11.39 8.82 2.22
C ALA A 201 10.43 7.82 1.56
N ARG A 202 10.78 6.53 1.54
CA ARG A 202 9.96 5.46 0.94
C ARG A 202 8.59 5.30 1.61
N ARG A 203 8.46 5.67 2.88
CA ARG A 203 7.16 5.70 3.59
C ARG A 203 6.21 6.71 2.99
N PHE A 204 6.72 7.71 2.29
CA PHE A 204 5.96 8.71 1.56
C PHE A 204 5.85 8.40 0.06
N GLY A 205 6.30 7.22 -0.38
CA GLY A 205 6.35 6.85 -1.79
C GLY A 205 7.37 7.66 -2.58
N ALA A 206 8.46 8.10 -1.93
CA ALA A 206 9.51 8.93 -2.52
C ALA A 206 10.91 8.31 -2.35
N ASP A 207 11.82 8.67 -3.22
CA ASP A 207 13.24 8.29 -3.14
C ASP A 207 14.00 9.25 -2.25
N GLY A 208 13.64 10.53 -2.27
CA GLY A 208 14.24 11.58 -1.45
C GLY A 208 13.19 12.42 -0.71
N LEU A 209 13.61 12.97 0.41
CA LEU A 209 12.77 13.82 1.27
C LEU A 209 13.59 14.99 1.82
N VAL A 210 12.97 16.15 1.89
CA VAL A 210 13.49 17.35 2.55
C VAL A 210 12.41 17.91 3.46
N LEU A 211 12.72 18.13 4.74
CA LEU A 211 11.85 18.79 5.70
C LEU A 211 12.44 20.13 6.10
N GLY A 212 11.69 21.20 5.96
CA GLY A 212 12.06 22.52 6.47
C GLY A 212 10.97 23.13 7.33
N LEU A 213 11.38 23.90 8.30
CA LEU A 213 10.51 24.65 9.21
C LEU A 213 10.57 26.14 8.93
N VAL A 214 9.51 26.84 9.31
CA VAL A 214 9.42 28.29 9.22
C VAL A 214 9.51 28.86 10.63
N GLU A 215 10.48 29.74 10.86
CA GLU A 215 10.63 30.49 12.09
C GLU A 215 11.00 31.94 11.75
N ASN A 216 10.27 32.92 12.28
CA ASN A 216 10.53 34.36 12.10
C ASN A 216 10.69 34.78 10.62
N GLU A 217 9.85 34.28 9.70
CA GLU A 217 9.92 34.49 8.24
C GLU A 217 11.17 33.91 7.56
N GLU A 218 11.95 33.15 8.26
CA GLU A 218 13.04 32.33 7.71
C GLU A 218 12.57 30.88 7.56
N PHE A 219 13.08 30.23 6.52
CA PHE A 219 12.83 28.83 6.24
C PHE A 219 14.13 28.05 6.40
N GLU A 220 14.18 27.12 7.35
CA GLU A 220 15.35 26.30 7.64
C GLU A 220 15.09 24.83 7.32
N VAL A 221 16.00 24.21 6.54
CA VAL A 221 15.99 22.77 6.27
C VAL A 221 16.56 22.04 7.49
N ILE A 222 15.74 21.25 8.16
CA ILE A 222 16.13 20.55 9.40
C ILE A 222 16.37 19.05 9.19
N ALA A 223 15.93 18.48 8.06
CA ALA A 223 16.12 17.07 7.76
C ALA A 223 16.11 16.78 6.27
N THR A 224 16.99 15.88 5.85
CA THR A 224 17.07 15.35 4.47
C THR A 224 17.25 13.83 4.52
N ALA A 225 16.68 13.12 3.55
CA ALA A 225 16.87 11.68 3.39
C ALA A 225 16.83 11.30 1.91
N GLY A 226 17.60 10.29 1.51
CA GLY A 226 17.59 9.77 0.13
C GLY A 226 18.13 10.73 -0.93
N LEU A 227 18.94 11.71 -0.54
CA LEU A 227 19.62 12.60 -1.47
C LEU A 227 21.01 12.01 -1.81
N GLU A 228 21.50 12.26 -3.04
CA GLU A 228 22.79 11.73 -3.50
C GLU A 228 24.02 12.53 -3.01
N GLY A 229 23.77 13.60 -2.24
CA GLY A 229 24.83 14.46 -1.68
C GLY A 229 24.29 15.31 -0.54
N GLU A 230 25.14 16.17 0.01
CA GLU A 230 24.76 17.15 1.02
C GLU A 230 24.02 18.32 0.36
N VAL A 231 22.96 18.79 1.01
CA VAL A 231 22.30 20.03 0.59
C VAL A 231 23.27 21.19 0.88
N PRO A 232 23.59 22.03 -0.12
CA PRO A 232 24.51 23.15 0.09
C PRO A 232 23.99 24.13 1.14
N ASP A 233 24.92 24.77 1.87
CA ASP A 233 24.59 25.69 2.97
C ASP A 233 23.67 26.83 2.57
N ASP A 234 23.79 27.34 1.34
CA ASP A 234 22.93 28.40 0.77
C ASP A 234 21.49 27.92 0.47
N MET A 235 21.24 26.63 0.56
CA MET A 235 19.91 26.02 0.44
C MET A 235 19.36 25.55 1.79
N MET A 236 20.19 25.49 2.84
CA MET A 236 19.76 25.06 4.17
C MET A 236 18.91 26.13 4.85
N THR A 237 19.20 27.40 4.59
CA THR A 237 18.44 28.54 5.11
C THR A 237 18.03 29.45 3.98
N SER A 238 16.79 29.87 3.96
CA SER A 238 16.23 30.81 2.97
C SER A 238 15.14 31.66 3.59
N ARG A 239 14.82 32.78 2.96
CA ARG A 239 13.66 33.57 3.39
C ARG A 239 12.38 32.94 2.86
N LEU A 240 11.29 33.14 3.58
CA LEU A 240 9.98 32.64 3.18
C LEU A 240 9.47 33.27 1.88
N ASP A 241 9.97 34.49 1.53
CA ASP A 241 9.65 35.18 0.28
C ASP A 241 10.56 34.76 -0.92
N ASP A 242 11.57 33.93 -0.69
CA ASP A 242 12.42 33.38 -1.73
C ASP A 242 11.65 32.54 -2.75
N THR A 243 12.12 32.58 -4.01
CA THR A 243 11.54 31.75 -5.10
C THR A 243 12.14 30.35 -5.04
N LEU A 244 11.88 29.64 -3.94
CA LEU A 244 12.24 28.25 -3.72
C LEU A 244 10.96 27.41 -3.50
N PRO A 245 10.91 26.16 -3.94
CA PRO A 245 9.67 25.40 -3.94
C PRO A 245 9.09 25.12 -2.54
N LEU A 246 9.94 24.89 -1.54
CA LEU A 246 9.51 24.68 -0.16
C LEU A 246 8.96 25.98 0.43
N ALA A 247 9.63 27.10 0.26
CA ALA A 247 9.18 28.41 0.68
C ALA A 247 7.87 28.82 -0.04
N ASP A 248 7.76 28.55 -1.35
CA ASP A 248 6.54 28.82 -2.12
C ASP A 248 5.35 27.98 -1.63
N ALA A 249 5.56 26.69 -1.36
CA ALA A 249 4.52 25.82 -0.79
C ALA A 249 4.07 26.29 0.59
N ALA A 250 5.02 26.65 1.47
CA ALA A 250 4.73 27.18 2.80
C ALA A 250 3.94 28.48 2.72
N ARG A 251 4.44 29.47 1.98
CA ARG A 251 3.84 30.80 1.83
C ARG A 251 2.44 30.75 1.20
N SER A 252 2.30 29.98 0.09
CA SER A 252 1.04 29.88 -0.64
C SER A 252 0.01 28.98 0.04
N ARG A 253 0.43 28.16 0.99
CA ARG A 253 -0.37 27.10 1.63
C ARG A 253 -0.96 26.11 0.62
N ARG A 254 -0.30 25.96 -0.52
CA ARG A 254 -0.74 25.09 -1.62
C ARG A 254 0.32 24.06 -1.91
N SER A 255 -0.14 22.84 -2.09
CA SER A 255 0.71 21.74 -2.53
C SER A 255 1.07 21.92 -4.01
N ILE A 256 2.34 21.68 -4.32
CA ILE A 256 2.92 21.84 -5.65
C ILE A 256 3.37 20.46 -6.09
N PHE A 257 2.86 19.98 -7.22
CA PHE A 257 3.23 18.70 -7.82
C PHE A 257 3.84 18.93 -9.18
N LEU A 258 5.04 18.44 -9.40
CA LEU A 258 5.83 18.61 -10.62
C LEU A 258 6.16 17.22 -11.17
N SER A 259 5.88 17.01 -12.45
CA SER A 259 5.96 15.69 -13.08
C SER A 259 7.30 15.39 -13.71
N SER A 260 8.18 16.40 -13.82
CA SER A 260 9.49 16.27 -14.45
C SER A 260 10.51 17.27 -13.91
N ARG A 261 11.80 16.93 -14.07
CA ARG A 261 12.91 17.84 -13.81
C ARG A 261 12.81 19.14 -14.62
N GLY A 262 12.35 19.05 -15.87
CA GLY A 262 12.17 20.23 -16.74
C GLY A 262 11.15 21.21 -16.14
N GLU A 263 10.04 20.71 -15.64
CA GLU A 263 9.01 21.52 -14.98
C GLU A 263 9.52 22.16 -13.70
N LEU A 264 10.29 21.40 -12.89
CA LEU A 264 10.93 21.89 -11.66
C LEU A 264 11.87 23.06 -11.96
N ILE A 265 12.77 22.90 -12.93
CA ILE A 265 13.76 23.95 -13.28
C ILE A 265 13.09 25.16 -13.96
N ALA A 266 12.06 24.94 -14.78
CA ALA A 266 11.33 26.02 -15.42
C ALA A 266 10.62 26.91 -14.38
N ARG A 267 10.05 26.31 -13.35
CA ARG A 267 9.36 27.02 -12.27
C ARG A 267 10.33 27.59 -11.22
N TYR A 268 11.41 26.88 -10.92
CA TYR A 268 12.40 27.26 -9.91
C TYR A 268 13.84 27.23 -10.48
N PRO A 269 14.24 28.20 -11.30
CA PRO A 269 15.53 28.20 -11.98
C PRO A 269 16.75 28.16 -11.05
N ARG A 270 16.61 28.65 -9.81
CA ARG A 270 17.65 28.58 -8.76
C ARG A 270 18.07 27.16 -8.41
N LEU A 271 17.20 26.15 -8.64
CA LEU A 271 17.51 24.76 -8.37
C LEU A 271 18.38 24.10 -9.44
N ARG A 272 18.62 24.74 -10.58
CA ARG A 272 19.39 24.15 -11.69
C ARG A 272 20.78 23.62 -11.27
N PRO A 273 21.57 24.30 -10.45
CA PRO A 273 22.87 23.79 -10.00
C PRO A 273 22.79 22.55 -9.11
N TYR A 274 21.65 22.30 -8.48
CA TYR A 274 21.46 21.27 -7.45
C TYR A 274 20.72 20.03 -7.96
N THR A 275 20.40 19.99 -9.25
CA THR A 275 19.63 18.88 -9.83
C THR A 275 20.40 17.56 -9.89
N GLU A 276 21.69 17.55 -9.66
CA GLU A 276 22.52 16.35 -9.54
C GLU A 276 22.42 15.72 -8.13
N VAL A 277 22.15 16.55 -7.12
CA VAL A 277 21.99 16.09 -5.71
C VAL A 277 20.58 15.60 -5.44
N LEU A 278 19.59 16.16 -6.13
CA LEU A 278 18.18 15.84 -5.95
C LEU A 278 17.74 14.73 -6.93
N PRO A 279 17.09 13.67 -6.46
CA PRO A 279 16.41 12.71 -7.33
C PRO A 279 15.17 13.38 -7.97
N ALA A 280 15.40 14.31 -8.89
CA ALA A 280 14.40 15.29 -9.36
C ALA A 280 13.72 14.86 -10.68
N GLY A 281 13.45 13.58 -10.89
CA GLY A 281 12.60 13.11 -11.98
C GLY A 281 11.16 13.62 -11.83
N SER A 282 10.60 13.55 -10.64
CA SER A 282 9.35 14.22 -10.24
C SER A 282 9.44 14.70 -8.80
N ALA A 283 8.64 15.71 -8.41
CA ALA A 283 8.68 16.27 -7.07
C ALA A 283 7.28 16.69 -6.57
N ALA A 284 7.12 16.68 -5.24
CA ALA A 284 5.98 17.27 -4.55
C ALA A 284 6.46 18.13 -3.39
N PHE A 285 5.88 19.32 -3.25
CA PHE A 285 6.14 20.22 -2.15
C PHE A 285 4.84 20.48 -1.41
N LEU A 286 4.79 20.09 -0.15
CA LEU A 286 3.59 20.02 0.65
C LEU A 286 3.72 20.98 1.85
N PRO A 287 2.83 21.96 2.02
CA PRO A 287 2.86 22.83 3.18
C PRO A 287 2.53 22.04 4.44
N LEU A 288 3.26 22.28 5.49
CA LEU A 288 2.96 21.75 6.82
C LEU A 288 2.15 22.78 7.58
N VAL A 289 0.85 22.51 7.67
CA VAL A 289 -0.10 23.42 8.35
C VAL A 289 -0.68 22.71 9.57
N ALA A 290 -0.58 23.34 10.72
CA ALA A 290 -1.18 22.84 11.94
C ALA A 290 -1.87 24.03 12.66
N GLN A 291 -3.12 23.83 13.12
CA GLN A 291 -3.94 24.87 13.77
C GLN A 291 -3.95 26.20 12.98
N ASP A 292 -4.20 26.10 11.66
CA ASP A 292 -4.21 27.22 10.71
C ASP A 292 -2.88 28.01 10.58
N THR A 293 -1.81 27.54 11.22
CA THR A 293 -0.48 28.13 11.12
C THR A 293 0.42 27.27 10.24
N VAL A 294 1.13 27.92 9.33
CA VAL A 294 2.18 27.25 8.54
C VAL A 294 3.41 27.12 9.42
N ILE A 295 3.84 25.89 9.64
CA ILE A 295 5.02 25.57 10.45
C ILE A 295 6.21 25.14 9.61
N GLY A 296 6.01 24.88 8.30
CA GLY A 296 7.07 24.46 7.40
C GLY A 296 6.55 23.92 6.08
N ALA A 297 7.40 23.16 5.41
CA ALA A 297 7.05 22.40 4.21
C ALA A 297 7.86 21.10 4.12
N LEU A 298 7.27 20.12 3.43
CA LEU A 298 7.86 18.82 3.12
C LEU A 298 8.05 18.71 1.62
N GLY A 299 9.28 18.48 1.18
CA GLY A 299 9.63 18.14 -0.20
C GLY A 299 9.80 16.63 -0.35
N LEU A 300 9.18 16.06 -1.37
CA LEU A 300 9.29 14.66 -1.76
C LEU A 300 9.81 14.60 -3.19
N PHE A 301 10.80 13.76 -3.45
CA PHE A 301 11.46 13.64 -4.73
C PHE A 301 11.50 12.19 -5.19
N ASN A 302 11.31 11.98 -6.50
CA ASN A 302 11.50 10.67 -7.13
C ASN A 302 12.48 10.79 -8.28
N ALA A 303 13.29 9.76 -8.49
CA ALA A 303 14.28 9.71 -9.55
C ALA A 303 13.63 9.69 -10.96
N GLU A 304 12.48 9.02 -11.07
CA GLU A 304 11.78 8.89 -12.34
C GLU A 304 10.74 10.00 -12.54
N PRO A 305 10.59 10.49 -13.79
CA PRO A 305 9.49 11.37 -14.15
C PRO A 305 8.15 10.64 -13.97
N ALA A 306 7.21 11.23 -13.26
CA ALA A 306 5.90 10.64 -13.05
C ALA A 306 4.81 11.68 -12.82
N VAL A 307 3.66 11.48 -13.44
CA VAL A 307 2.43 12.17 -13.05
C VAL A 307 1.83 11.43 -11.87
N GLN A 308 1.84 12.07 -10.71
CA GLN A 308 1.30 11.47 -9.51
C GLN A 308 -0.20 11.27 -9.60
N SER A 309 -0.67 10.04 -9.31
CA SER A 309 -2.09 9.72 -9.30
C SER A 309 -2.85 10.50 -8.20
N PRO A 310 -4.15 10.70 -8.32
CA PRO A 310 -4.95 11.32 -7.26
C PRO A 310 -4.80 10.63 -5.91
N GLU A 311 -4.69 9.31 -5.89
CA GLU A 311 -4.52 8.49 -4.69
C GLU A 311 -3.15 8.77 -4.03
N ALA A 312 -2.07 8.81 -4.82
CA ALA A 312 -0.73 9.13 -4.34
C ALA A 312 -0.66 10.56 -3.77
N ARG A 313 -1.30 11.52 -4.43
CA ARG A 313 -1.41 12.90 -3.93
C ARG A 313 -2.15 12.96 -2.60
N ASN A 314 -3.30 12.30 -2.49
CA ASN A 314 -4.09 12.27 -1.26
C ASN A 314 -3.32 11.62 -0.11
N LEU A 315 -2.59 10.54 -0.38
CA LEU A 315 -1.74 9.88 0.60
C LEU A 315 -0.62 10.82 1.09
N ALA A 316 0.09 11.47 0.17
CA ALA A 316 1.15 12.42 0.51
C ALA A 316 0.62 13.59 1.36
N LEU A 317 -0.56 14.13 1.01
CA LEU A 317 -1.23 15.19 1.78
C LEU A 317 -1.62 14.73 3.18
N ALA A 318 -2.19 13.53 3.32
CA ALA A 318 -2.56 12.97 4.61
C ALA A 318 -1.33 12.78 5.52
N LEU A 319 -0.24 12.24 4.98
CA LEU A 319 1.00 12.05 5.71
C LEU A 319 1.67 13.39 6.07
N ALA A 320 1.64 14.39 5.18
CA ALA A 320 2.12 15.74 5.50
C ALA A 320 1.35 16.37 6.66
N GLY A 321 0.03 16.15 6.74
CA GLY A 321 -0.79 16.56 7.88
C GLY A 321 -0.35 15.90 9.20
N VAL A 322 -0.03 14.60 9.18
CA VAL A 322 0.49 13.88 10.36
C VAL A 322 1.86 14.42 10.77
N VAL A 323 2.76 14.69 9.80
CA VAL A 323 4.06 15.31 10.06
C VAL A 323 3.87 16.70 10.70
N ALA A 324 3.00 17.53 10.13
CA ALA A 324 2.73 18.87 10.63
C ALA A 324 2.28 18.84 12.11
N GLN A 325 1.30 18.02 12.44
CA GLN A 325 0.84 17.86 13.82
C GLN A 325 1.93 17.36 14.77
N SER A 326 2.77 16.42 14.27
CA SER A 326 3.84 15.85 15.08
C SER A 326 4.96 16.86 15.33
N VAL A 327 5.34 17.62 14.30
CA VAL A 327 6.34 18.71 14.42
C VAL A 327 5.82 19.79 15.36
N GLN A 328 4.59 20.26 15.21
CA GLN A 328 4.01 21.29 16.09
C GLN A 328 4.05 20.86 17.55
N ARG A 329 3.57 19.64 17.85
CA ARG A 329 3.61 19.10 19.21
C ARG A 329 5.05 19.01 19.75
N ALA A 330 5.98 18.56 18.92
CA ALA A 330 7.38 18.41 19.28
C ALA A 330 8.05 19.78 19.53
N THR A 331 7.76 20.79 18.70
CA THR A 331 8.25 22.16 18.88
C THR A 331 7.75 22.76 20.20
N LEU A 332 6.47 22.61 20.50
CA LEU A 332 5.91 23.08 21.77
C LEU A 332 6.56 22.40 22.98
N PHE A 333 6.81 21.09 22.89
CA PHE A 333 7.51 20.34 23.94
C PHE A 333 8.95 20.81 24.13
N ASP A 334 9.69 21.01 23.02
CA ASP A 334 11.08 21.49 23.07
C ASP A 334 11.14 22.92 23.66
N GLN A 335 10.23 23.83 23.27
CA GLN A 335 10.13 25.18 23.82
C GLN A 335 9.80 25.17 25.32
N GLU A 336 8.84 24.35 25.75
CA GLU A 336 8.51 24.22 27.19
C GLU A 336 9.73 23.75 27.99
N ARG A 337 10.47 22.77 27.43
CA ARG A 337 11.68 22.25 28.05
C ARG A 337 12.81 23.26 28.11
N GLU A 338 13.05 24.01 27.04
CA GLU A 338 14.04 25.07 26.98
C GLU A 338 13.70 26.21 27.98
N PHE A 339 12.45 26.64 28.01
CA PHE A 339 11.97 27.63 28.93
C PHE A 339 12.21 27.21 30.40
N ALA A 340 11.82 26.01 30.71
CA ALA A 340 11.97 25.46 32.04
C ALA A 340 13.46 25.31 32.45
N THR A 341 14.33 24.84 31.53
CA THR A 341 15.78 24.75 31.75
C THR A 341 16.41 26.15 31.92
N GLY A 342 15.98 27.13 31.15
CA GLY A 342 16.40 28.53 31.25
C GLY A 342 16.03 29.17 32.57
N LEU A 343 14.80 28.94 33.04
CA LEU A 343 14.38 29.40 34.38
C LEU A 343 15.25 28.83 35.49
N GLN A 344 15.48 27.54 35.47
CA GLN A 344 16.32 26.83 36.43
C GLN A 344 17.76 27.37 36.43
N ALA A 345 18.35 27.55 35.25
CA ALA A 345 19.70 28.11 35.13
C ALA A 345 19.81 29.54 35.67
N THR A 346 18.69 30.29 35.71
CA THR A 346 18.63 31.63 36.27
C THR A 346 18.47 31.60 37.80
N MET A 347 17.81 30.57 38.34
CA MET A 347 17.58 30.40 39.77
C MET A 347 18.77 29.79 40.51
N LEU A 348 19.66 29.08 39.82
CA LEU A 348 20.85 28.48 40.42
C LEU A 348 22.05 29.44 40.37
N PRO A 349 22.90 29.48 41.43
CA PRO A 349 24.07 30.35 41.44
C PRO A 349 25.08 29.93 40.37
N ARG A 350 25.43 30.85 39.48
CA ARG A 350 26.39 30.62 38.38
C ARG A 350 27.82 30.41 38.86
N ARG A 351 28.17 30.90 40.06
CA ARG A 351 29.47 30.73 40.69
C ARG A 351 29.27 30.60 42.19
N LEU A 352 29.93 29.62 42.73
CA LEU A 352 30.01 29.46 44.20
C LEU A 352 31.13 30.35 44.74
N PRO A 353 30.93 31.04 45.85
CA PRO A 353 31.98 31.82 46.48
C PRO A 353 33.14 30.88 46.89
N PRO A 354 34.39 31.35 46.76
CA PRO A 354 35.54 30.57 47.25
C PRO A 354 35.48 30.40 48.77
N LEU A 355 35.66 29.17 49.22
CA LEU A 355 35.78 28.88 50.66
C LEU A 355 37.26 28.91 51.08
N THR A 356 37.52 29.60 52.23
CA THR A 356 38.85 29.61 52.81
C THR A 356 39.16 28.21 53.40
N GLY A 357 40.09 27.51 52.81
CA GLY A 357 40.52 26.18 53.27
C GLY A 357 39.69 24.98 52.75
N GLY A 358 38.85 25.15 51.76
CA GLY A 358 38.03 24.08 51.18
C GLY A 358 37.60 24.34 49.75
N ALA A 359 37.09 23.28 49.07
CA ALA A 359 36.44 23.39 47.77
C ALA A 359 34.96 22.98 47.90
N VAL A 360 34.08 23.74 47.28
CA VAL A 360 32.64 23.39 47.17
C VAL A 360 32.36 22.84 45.79
N THR A 361 31.76 21.69 45.77
CA THR A 361 31.23 21.08 44.54
C THR A 361 29.73 20.83 44.73
N VAL A 362 28.92 21.31 43.83
CA VAL A 362 27.48 21.05 43.84
C VAL A 362 27.13 20.16 42.68
N ARG A 363 26.32 19.15 42.96
CA ARG A 363 25.74 18.27 41.94
C ARG A 363 24.23 18.28 42.09
N TYR A 364 23.57 18.79 41.09
CA TYR A 364 22.10 18.86 41.06
C TYR A 364 21.54 17.64 40.28
N HIS A 365 20.58 16.93 40.86
CA HIS A 365 19.86 15.86 40.24
C HIS A 365 18.34 16.11 40.33
N PRO A 366 17.62 16.30 39.22
CA PRO A 366 16.17 16.41 39.25
C PRO A 366 15.52 15.10 39.77
N ALA A 367 14.47 15.27 40.60
CA ALA A 367 13.82 14.10 41.25
C ALA A 367 12.90 13.28 40.32
N SER A 368 12.61 13.74 39.11
CA SER A 368 11.67 13.07 38.19
C SER A 368 12.35 12.52 36.96
N VAL A 369 12.12 11.26 36.66
CA VAL A 369 12.56 10.60 35.41
C VAL A 369 11.84 11.27 34.24
N GLY A 370 12.59 11.83 33.30
CA GLY A 370 12.06 12.50 32.09
C GLY A 370 11.74 14.00 32.24
N ARG A 371 12.00 14.60 33.41
CA ARG A 371 11.99 16.06 33.60
C ARG A 371 13.36 16.50 34.10
N ASP A 372 14.06 17.28 33.29
CA ASP A 372 15.38 17.82 33.64
C ASP A 372 15.32 18.93 34.70
N ILE A 373 14.17 19.15 35.35
CA ILE A 373 13.89 20.25 36.24
C ILE A 373 13.35 19.72 37.57
N GLY A 374 13.98 20.12 38.67
CA GLY A 374 13.52 19.90 40.01
C GLY A 374 13.03 21.22 40.65
N GLY A 375 12.18 21.10 41.67
CA GLY A 375 11.71 22.26 42.47
C GLY A 375 12.74 22.76 43.47
N ASP A 376 13.86 22.08 43.66
CA ASP A 376 14.88 22.40 44.64
C ASP A 376 15.86 23.45 44.12
N TRP A 377 16.36 24.29 44.98
CA TRP A 377 17.42 25.25 44.70
C TRP A 377 18.49 25.20 45.80
N TYR A 378 19.66 25.65 45.48
CA TYR A 378 20.73 25.82 46.46
C TYR A 378 21.36 27.20 46.30
N ASP A 379 21.92 27.71 47.40
CA ASP A 379 22.75 28.93 47.42
C ASP A 379 23.90 28.77 48.42
N VAL A 380 24.95 29.50 48.18
CA VAL A 380 26.09 29.58 49.12
C VAL A 380 26.32 31.06 49.43
N ILE A 381 26.03 31.40 50.66
CA ILE A 381 26.15 32.78 51.18
C ILE A 381 27.43 32.88 52.01
N ALA A 382 28.34 33.74 51.58
CA ALA A 382 29.53 34.05 52.39
C ALA A 382 29.15 34.95 53.59
N LEU A 383 29.36 34.44 54.75
CA LEU A 383 29.11 35.20 55.97
C LEU A 383 30.38 36.00 56.38
N PRO A 384 30.17 37.19 57.08
CA PRO A 384 31.29 37.93 57.66
C PRO A 384 32.13 37.03 58.58
N GLN A 385 33.45 37.19 58.55
CA GLN A 385 34.45 36.43 59.35
C GLN A 385 34.79 35.05 58.77
N GLY A 386 34.63 34.79 57.49
CA GLY A 386 35.13 33.57 56.81
C GLY A 386 34.32 32.31 57.11
N ARG A 387 33.11 32.45 57.58
CA ARG A 387 32.14 31.35 57.70
C ARG A 387 31.24 31.23 56.47
#